data_bd3db3ab98a43bc637ac9657d03b6c64
#
_entry.id   bd3db3ab98a43bc637ac9657d03b6c64
#
_cell.length_a   1.000
_cell.length_b   1.000
_cell.length_c   1.000
_cell.angle_alpha   90.00
_cell.angle_beta   90.00
_cell.angle_gamma   90.00
#
_symmetry.space_group_name_H-M   'P 1'
#
loop_
_entity.id
_entity.type
_entity.pdbx_description
1 polymer ?
#
loop_
_entity_poly.entity_id
_entity_poly.type
_entity_poly.pdbx_seq_one_letter_code
_entity_poly.pdbx_strand_id
1 'polypeptide(L)'
;MSMLMCSKLGPRAKVLVDLGHHLPGVNIEQIIATLLDENMLGGFHMNNRRYADDDLITGTVNPMDLFLIYKEIIDAQQAGVQTDITYMLDQSHNIEPSIEGIIYSVMNAQTAYARALIIDRAALKKAQREYDVVGANKIVMEAFNTDVQPLIEQARLNMGLSDPDPLRNYRQGGYAQKIKKERGFSGINTLGG
;
A
#
# COMPACT_ATOMS: atom_id res chain seq x y z
N MET A 1 9.62 -14.93 -13.96
CA MET A 1 11.05 -15.34 -13.77
C MET A 1 11.41 -15.44 -12.29
N SER A 2 11.17 -14.43 -11.46
CA SER A 2 11.55 -14.40 -10.03
C SER A 2 11.01 -15.60 -9.23
N MET A 3 9.73 -15.96 -9.41
CA MET A 3 9.12 -17.12 -8.75
C MET A 3 9.87 -18.43 -9.05
N LEU A 4 10.26 -18.65 -10.32
CA LEU A 4 11.04 -19.83 -10.73
C LEU A 4 12.43 -19.84 -10.07
N MET A 5 13.07 -18.69 -9.94
CA MET A 5 14.37 -18.60 -9.24
C MET A 5 14.21 -18.90 -7.75
N CYS A 6 13.21 -18.32 -7.10
CA CYS A 6 12.93 -18.60 -5.69
C CYS A 6 12.65 -20.09 -5.43
N SER A 7 11.86 -20.75 -6.30
CA SER A 7 11.56 -22.18 -6.14
C SER A 7 12.81 -23.08 -6.20
N LYS A 8 13.85 -22.63 -6.91
CA LYS A 8 15.15 -23.36 -6.98
C LYS A 8 16.08 -23.05 -5.81
N LEU A 9 15.92 -21.91 -5.17
CA LEU A 9 16.73 -21.50 -4.01
C LEU A 9 16.26 -22.12 -2.69
N GLY A 10 15.05 -22.66 -2.67
CA GLY A 10 14.49 -23.37 -1.52
C GLY A 10 13.42 -22.57 -0.75
N PRO A 11 12.84 -23.16 0.31
CA PRO A 11 11.58 -22.71 0.90
C PRO A 11 11.63 -21.34 1.58
N ARG A 12 12.80 -20.81 1.89
CA ARG A 12 12.99 -19.49 2.47
C ARG A 12 13.06 -18.37 1.44
N ALA A 13 13.25 -18.70 0.16
CA ALA A 13 13.30 -17.73 -0.92
C ALA A 13 11.88 -17.36 -1.35
N LYS A 14 11.54 -16.09 -1.27
CA LYS A 14 10.24 -15.53 -1.65
C LYS A 14 10.44 -14.40 -2.65
N VAL A 15 9.39 -14.06 -3.36
CA VAL A 15 9.39 -12.94 -4.31
C VAL A 15 9.04 -11.65 -3.57
N LEU A 16 9.83 -10.62 -3.77
CA LEU A 16 9.49 -9.25 -3.44
C LEU A 16 8.87 -8.60 -4.68
N VAL A 17 7.77 -7.90 -4.50
CA VAL A 17 7.09 -7.15 -5.56
C VAL A 17 7.30 -5.66 -5.34
N ASP A 18 7.99 -5.04 -6.27
CA ASP A 18 8.18 -3.59 -6.30
C ASP A 18 7.14 -2.96 -7.21
N LEU A 19 6.31 -2.07 -6.66
CA LEU A 19 5.18 -1.50 -7.39
C LEU A 19 5.62 -0.51 -8.48
N GLY A 20 6.79 0.10 -8.34
CA GLY A 20 7.37 1.03 -9.31
C GLY A 20 8.02 0.36 -10.51
N HIS A 21 8.51 -0.86 -10.37
CA HIS A 21 9.33 -1.54 -11.39
C HIS A 21 8.55 -2.34 -12.44
N HIS A 22 7.23 -2.30 -12.45
CA HIS A 22 6.43 -2.94 -13.48
C HIS A 22 6.19 -2.01 -14.67
N LEU A 23 6.08 -2.57 -15.87
CA LEU A 23 5.69 -1.80 -17.05
C LEU A 23 4.29 -1.20 -16.91
N PRO A 24 3.99 -0.04 -17.52
CA PRO A 24 2.65 0.48 -17.58
C PRO A 24 1.65 -0.54 -18.14
N GLY A 25 0.49 -0.68 -17.49
CA GLY A 25 -0.55 -1.62 -17.90
C GLY A 25 -0.35 -3.07 -17.47
N VAL A 26 0.69 -3.37 -16.68
CA VAL A 26 0.81 -4.69 -16.03
C VAL A 26 -0.23 -4.81 -14.92
N ASN A 27 -0.95 -5.93 -14.92
CA ASN A 27 -1.90 -6.27 -13.87
C ASN A 27 -1.14 -6.81 -12.65
N ILE A 28 -0.83 -5.91 -11.72
CA ILE A 28 -0.04 -6.24 -10.52
C ILE A 28 -0.86 -7.09 -9.55
N GLU A 29 -2.15 -6.82 -9.38
CA GLU A 29 -3.03 -7.59 -8.50
C GLU A 29 -3.11 -9.06 -8.94
N GLN A 30 -3.08 -9.36 -10.25
CA GLN A 30 -3.00 -10.73 -10.76
C GLN A 30 -1.66 -11.40 -10.41
N ILE A 31 -0.56 -10.65 -10.47
CA ILE A 31 0.75 -11.16 -10.02
C ILE A 31 0.70 -11.50 -8.54
N ILE A 32 0.10 -10.63 -7.72
CA ILE A 32 -0.04 -10.86 -6.28
C ILE A 32 -0.91 -12.08 -6.00
N ALA A 33 -2.06 -12.21 -6.65
CA ALA A 33 -2.93 -13.36 -6.50
C ALA A 33 -2.19 -14.67 -6.82
N THR A 34 -1.42 -14.70 -7.92
CA THR A 34 -0.61 -15.85 -8.29
C THR A 34 0.47 -16.18 -7.25
N LEU A 35 1.18 -15.16 -6.76
CA LEU A 35 2.23 -15.36 -5.75
C LEU A 35 1.67 -15.81 -4.39
N LEU A 36 0.45 -15.41 -4.05
CA LEU A 36 -0.26 -15.87 -2.85
C LEU A 36 -0.68 -17.33 -2.98
N ASP A 37 -1.26 -17.71 -4.12
CA ASP A 37 -1.69 -19.10 -4.41
C ASP A 37 -0.50 -20.07 -4.36
N GLU A 38 0.63 -19.66 -4.89
CA GLU A 38 1.89 -20.44 -4.89
C GLU A 38 2.69 -20.32 -3.59
N ASN A 39 2.20 -19.57 -2.58
CA ASN A 39 2.93 -19.29 -1.35
C ASN A 39 4.33 -18.71 -1.61
N MET A 40 4.46 -17.84 -2.59
CA MET A 40 5.74 -17.24 -3.02
C MET A 40 5.87 -15.75 -2.76
N LEU A 41 4.83 -15.08 -2.28
CA LEU A 41 4.90 -13.67 -1.92
C LEU A 41 5.64 -13.48 -0.59
N GLY A 42 6.71 -12.70 -0.58
CA GLY A 42 7.50 -12.39 0.61
C GLY A 42 7.40 -10.95 1.07
N GLY A 43 7.14 -10.03 0.15
CA GLY A 43 7.04 -8.62 0.53
C GLY A 43 6.83 -7.68 -0.64
N PHE A 44 6.76 -6.41 -0.27
CA PHE A 44 6.60 -5.29 -1.18
C PHE A 44 7.64 -4.21 -0.96
N HIS A 45 8.10 -3.62 -2.06
CA HIS A 45 8.51 -2.22 -2.09
C HIS A 45 7.29 -1.38 -2.50
N MET A 46 6.84 -0.58 -1.55
CA MET A 46 5.65 0.24 -1.67
C MET A 46 6.03 1.63 -2.16
N ASN A 47 5.68 1.93 -3.39
CA ASN A 47 5.86 3.21 -4.05
C ASN A 47 4.75 3.40 -5.08
N ASN A 48 4.83 4.42 -5.90
CA ASN A 48 4.05 4.57 -7.12
C ASN A 48 4.95 5.03 -8.26
N ARG A 49 4.51 4.79 -9.47
CA ARG A 49 5.16 5.29 -10.69
C ARG A 49 4.13 5.92 -11.62
N ARG A 50 4.59 6.84 -12.44
CA ARG A 50 3.78 7.43 -13.50
C ARG A 50 4.34 7.14 -14.90
N TYR A 51 5.61 7.33 -15.08
CA TYR A 51 6.26 7.21 -16.39
C TYR A 51 7.32 6.12 -16.45
N ALA A 52 8.13 6.02 -15.41
CA ALA A 52 9.23 5.08 -15.28
C ALA A 52 9.39 4.67 -13.81
N ASP A 53 10.60 4.47 -13.39
CA ASP A 53 11.00 4.17 -12.01
C ASP A 53 11.05 5.48 -11.21
N ASP A 54 9.91 6.04 -10.96
CA ASP A 54 9.78 7.37 -10.36
C ASP A 54 9.76 7.32 -8.83
N ASP A 55 9.49 6.15 -8.25
CA ASP A 55 9.38 5.89 -6.80
C ASP A 55 8.56 6.94 -6.04
N LEU A 56 7.42 7.29 -6.60
CA LEU A 56 6.55 8.32 -6.05
C LEU A 56 5.84 7.85 -4.78
N ILE A 57 5.27 8.80 -4.04
CA ILE A 57 4.50 8.55 -2.82
C ILE A 57 3.43 7.48 -3.07
N THR A 58 3.46 6.43 -2.26
CA THR A 58 2.56 5.28 -2.35
C THR A 58 1.09 5.70 -2.40
N GLY A 59 0.34 5.15 -3.36
CA GLY A 59 -1.11 5.36 -3.46
C GLY A 59 -1.54 6.72 -4.01
N THR A 60 -0.63 7.54 -4.55
CA THR A 60 -0.99 8.88 -5.08
C THR A 60 -1.31 8.88 -6.56
N VAL A 61 -0.63 8.08 -7.36
CA VAL A 61 -0.84 8.04 -8.82
C VAL A 61 -1.93 7.05 -9.19
N ASN A 62 -1.91 5.87 -8.60
CA ASN A 62 -2.89 4.82 -8.86
C ASN A 62 -3.42 4.20 -7.56
N PRO A 63 -4.30 4.89 -6.83
CA PRO A 63 -4.88 4.39 -5.60
C PRO A 63 -5.76 3.14 -5.82
N MET A 64 -6.30 2.96 -7.02
CA MET A 64 -7.11 1.79 -7.35
C MET A 64 -6.28 0.50 -7.38
N ASP A 65 -5.10 0.52 -7.98
CA ASP A 65 -4.21 -0.64 -7.99
C ASP A 65 -3.83 -1.06 -6.57
N LEU A 66 -3.47 -0.10 -5.72
CA LEU A 66 -3.14 -0.38 -4.33
C LEU A 66 -4.31 -1.01 -3.57
N PHE A 67 -5.53 -0.53 -3.79
CA PHE A 67 -6.74 -1.11 -3.22
C PHE A 67 -6.98 -2.55 -3.72
N LEU A 68 -6.80 -2.82 -5.01
CA LEU A 68 -6.95 -4.15 -5.58
C LEU A 68 -5.87 -5.13 -5.07
N ILE A 69 -4.64 -4.68 -4.89
CA ILE A 69 -3.58 -5.46 -4.26
C ILE A 69 -3.99 -5.89 -2.84
N TYR A 70 -4.46 -4.96 -2.02
CA TYR A 70 -4.94 -5.30 -0.68
C TYR A 70 -6.17 -6.21 -0.69
N LYS A 71 -7.05 -6.06 -1.69
CA LYS A 71 -8.18 -6.98 -1.88
C LYS A 71 -7.69 -8.41 -2.05
N GLU A 72 -6.71 -8.67 -2.92
CA GLU A 72 -6.18 -10.02 -3.14
C GLU A 72 -5.52 -10.59 -1.87
N ILE A 73 -4.77 -9.77 -1.12
CA ILE A 73 -4.16 -10.19 0.14
C ILE A 73 -5.22 -10.59 1.18
N ILE A 74 -6.26 -9.77 1.34
CA ILE A 74 -7.34 -10.03 2.30
C ILE A 74 -8.17 -11.25 1.87
N ASP A 75 -8.42 -11.43 0.59
CA ASP A 75 -9.14 -12.58 0.05
C ASP A 75 -8.37 -13.89 0.32
N ALA A 76 -7.06 -13.87 0.12
CA ALA A 76 -6.18 -15.00 0.44
C ALA A 76 -6.17 -15.31 1.96
N GLN A 77 -6.07 -14.29 2.81
CA GLN A 77 -6.13 -14.45 4.27
C GLN A 77 -7.46 -15.06 4.72
N GLN A 78 -8.57 -14.61 4.16
CA GLN A 78 -9.89 -15.18 4.47
C GLN A 78 -10.09 -16.60 3.93
N ALA A 79 -9.33 -16.97 2.91
CA ALA A 79 -9.26 -18.35 2.40
C ALA A 79 -8.34 -19.25 3.24
N GLY A 80 -7.68 -18.72 4.27
CA GLY A 80 -6.79 -19.47 5.16
C GLY A 80 -5.34 -19.55 4.67
N VAL A 81 -4.97 -18.78 3.65
CA VAL A 81 -3.57 -18.69 3.21
C VAL A 81 -2.75 -17.98 4.27
N GLN A 82 -1.66 -18.59 4.69
CA GLN A 82 -0.72 -17.98 5.62
C GLN A 82 0.05 -16.87 4.88
N THR A 83 -0.08 -15.63 5.34
CA THR A 83 0.60 -14.48 4.75
C THR A 83 1.61 -13.90 5.75
N ASP A 84 2.89 -14.15 5.51
CA ASP A 84 4.01 -13.50 6.20
C ASP A 84 4.64 -12.50 5.21
N ILE A 85 4.00 -11.35 5.05
CA ILE A 85 4.32 -10.36 4.04
C ILE A 85 4.98 -9.15 4.70
N THR A 86 6.17 -8.79 4.24
CA THR A 86 6.87 -7.59 4.66
C THR A 86 6.50 -6.41 3.77
N TYR A 87 6.20 -5.27 4.38
CA TYR A 87 5.93 -4.02 3.67
C TYR A 87 7.05 -3.02 3.92
N MET A 88 7.70 -2.58 2.87
CA MET A 88 8.74 -1.57 2.90
C MET A 88 8.32 -0.38 2.03
N LEU A 89 8.46 0.83 2.56
CA LEU A 89 8.32 2.04 1.76
C LEU A 89 9.65 2.32 1.09
N ASP A 90 9.66 2.26 -0.23
CA ASP A 90 10.83 2.49 -1.07
C ASP A 90 10.50 3.62 -2.05
N GLN A 91 10.84 4.84 -1.65
CA GLN A 91 10.43 6.06 -2.34
C GLN A 91 11.59 7.02 -2.53
N SER A 92 11.61 7.66 -3.69
CA SER A 92 12.46 8.82 -3.94
C SER A 92 11.83 10.08 -3.37
N HIS A 93 12.59 10.84 -2.60
CA HIS A 93 12.15 12.09 -1.96
C HIS A 93 12.93 13.28 -2.54
N ASN A 94 12.61 13.62 -3.78
CA ASN A 94 13.34 14.66 -4.51
C ASN A 94 12.87 16.07 -4.18
N ILE A 95 11.61 16.23 -3.81
CA ILE A 95 10.98 17.54 -3.59
C ILE A 95 10.36 17.62 -2.19
N GLU A 96 9.61 16.60 -1.80
CA GLU A 96 8.91 16.57 -0.52
C GLU A 96 9.84 16.21 0.66
N PRO A 97 9.55 16.69 1.87
CA PRO A 97 10.25 16.25 3.08
C PRO A 97 10.05 14.75 3.30
N SER A 98 11.13 13.98 3.40
CA SER A 98 11.10 12.51 3.43
C SER A 98 10.18 11.94 4.52
N ILE A 99 10.22 12.48 5.75
CA ILE A 99 9.38 11.98 6.85
C ILE A 99 7.89 12.24 6.54
N GLU A 100 7.55 13.40 6.00
CA GLU A 100 6.16 13.71 5.63
C GLU A 100 5.68 12.81 4.48
N GLY A 101 6.53 12.56 3.49
CA GLY A 101 6.24 11.65 2.38
C GLY A 101 5.97 10.22 2.88
N ILE A 102 6.78 9.72 3.80
CA ILE A 102 6.59 8.39 4.42
C ILE A 102 5.30 8.33 5.24
N ILE A 103 5.02 9.34 6.08
CA ILE A 103 3.77 9.41 6.86
C ILE A 103 2.55 9.38 5.90
N TYR A 104 2.60 10.16 4.84
CA TYR A 104 1.50 10.24 3.89
C TYR A 104 1.31 8.92 3.11
N SER A 105 2.40 8.23 2.77
CA SER A 105 2.34 6.90 2.16
C SER A 105 1.67 5.87 3.07
N VAL A 106 2.00 5.87 4.37
CA VAL A 106 1.33 5.00 5.34
C VAL A 106 -0.17 5.34 5.43
N MET A 107 -0.53 6.62 5.43
CA MET A 107 -1.95 7.04 5.45
C MET A 107 -2.70 6.54 4.21
N ASN A 108 -2.10 6.63 3.02
CA ASN A 108 -2.67 6.12 1.78
C ASN A 108 -2.81 4.59 1.78
N ALA A 109 -1.79 3.88 2.26
CA ALA A 109 -1.84 2.43 2.41
C ALA A 109 -2.95 1.98 3.38
N GLN A 110 -3.10 2.65 4.53
CA GLN A 110 -4.18 2.39 5.47
C GLN A 110 -5.56 2.64 4.85
N THR A 111 -5.71 3.70 4.04
CA THR A 111 -6.95 4.01 3.34
C THR A 111 -7.31 2.92 2.32
N ALA A 112 -6.36 2.49 1.51
CA ALA A 112 -6.56 1.42 0.55
C ALA A 112 -6.90 0.08 1.23
N TYR A 113 -6.20 -0.24 2.32
CA TYR A 113 -6.45 -1.44 3.11
C TYR A 113 -7.85 -1.42 3.76
N ALA A 114 -8.25 -0.32 4.39
CA ALA A 114 -9.56 -0.18 5.01
C ALA A 114 -10.69 -0.33 3.99
N ARG A 115 -10.56 0.29 2.81
CA ARG A 115 -11.49 0.10 1.70
C ARG A 115 -11.57 -1.35 1.24
N ALA A 116 -10.45 -2.03 1.15
CA ALA A 116 -10.42 -3.44 0.78
C ALA A 116 -11.07 -4.34 1.85
N LEU A 117 -10.99 -3.99 3.12
CA LEU A 117 -11.63 -4.72 4.21
C LEU A 117 -13.17 -4.68 4.13
N ILE A 118 -13.76 -3.56 3.71
CA ILE A 118 -15.22 -3.37 3.70
C ILE A 118 -15.93 -3.93 2.47
N ILE A 119 -15.21 -4.54 1.53
CA ILE A 119 -15.83 -5.20 0.38
C ILE A 119 -16.81 -6.29 0.87
N ASP A 120 -18.04 -6.25 0.42
CA ASP A 120 -18.99 -7.36 0.63
C ASP A 120 -18.60 -8.57 -0.24
N ARG A 121 -17.74 -9.41 0.35
CA ARG A 121 -17.20 -10.59 -0.34
C ARG A 121 -18.25 -11.65 -0.61
N ALA A 122 -19.30 -11.72 0.20
CA ALA A 122 -20.39 -12.67 -0.01
C ALA A 122 -21.19 -12.29 -1.26
N ALA A 123 -21.57 -11.02 -1.36
CA ALA A 123 -22.23 -10.48 -2.53
C ALA A 123 -21.36 -10.56 -3.79
N LEU A 124 -20.05 -10.21 -3.66
CA LEU A 124 -19.10 -10.29 -4.77
C LEU A 124 -18.95 -11.72 -5.30
N LYS A 125 -18.74 -12.71 -4.43
CA LYS A 125 -18.67 -14.13 -4.82
C LYS A 125 -19.95 -14.63 -5.45
N LYS A 126 -21.13 -14.14 -4.99
CA LYS A 126 -22.40 -14.47 -5.59
C LYS A 126 -22.49 -13.91 -7.02
N ALA A 127 -22.25 -12.62 -7.20
CA ALA A 127 -22.27 -11.98 -8.52
C ALA A 127 -21.32 -12.67 -9.51
N GLN A 128 -20.11 -13.01 -9.07
CA GLN A 128 -19.13 -13.73 -9.88
C GLN A 128 -19.63 -15.11 -10.33
N ARG A 129 -20.27 -15.90 -9.44
CA ARG A 129 -20.82 -17.21 -9.78
C ARG A 129 -22.01 -17.11 -10.75
N GLU A 130 -22.77 -16.04 -10.67
CA GLU A 130 -23.92 -15.78 -11.53
C GLU A 130 -23.54 -15.08 -12.85
N TYR A 131 -22.24 -14.83 -13.07
CA TYR A 131 -21.72 -14.08 -14.21
C TYR A 131 -22.27 -12.65 -14.32
N ASP A 132 -22.73 -12.06 -13.21
CA ASP A 132 -23.09 -10.66 -13.14
C ASP A 132 -21.84 -9.79 -13.01
N VAL A 133 -21.20 -9.54 -14.13
CA VAL A 133 -19.95 -8.76 -14.21
C VAL A 133 -20.17 -7.33 -13.76
N VAL A 134 -21.31 -6.73 -14.10
CA VAL A 134 -21.63 -5.34 -13.72
C VAL A 134 -21.88 -5.24 -12.23
N GLY A 135 -22.65 -6.16 -11.66
CA GLY A 135 -22.90 -6.22 -10.22
C GLY A 135 -21.60 -6.46 -9.42
N ALA A 136 -20.74 -7.37 -9.88
CA ALA A 136 -19.44 -7.60 -9.26
C ALA A 136 -18.57 -6.33 -9.27
N ASN A 137 -18.49 -5.64 -10.39
CA ASN A 137 -17.75 -4.38 -10.50
C ASN A 137 -18.33 -3.30 -9.58
N LYS A 138 -19.66 -3.17 -9.54
CA LYS A 138 -20.35 -2.20 -8.69
C LYS A 138 -19.98 -2.39 -7.21
N ILE A 139 -19.99 -3.63 -6.70
CA ILE A 139 -19.64 -3.95 -5.31
C ILE A 139 -18.21 -3.49 -4.99
N VAL A 140 -17.27 -3.76 -5.88
CA VAL A 140 -15.86 -3.35 -5.71
C VAL A 140 -15.73 -1.82 -5.73
N MET A 141 -16.40 -1.15 -6.67
CA MET A 141 -16.36 0.31 -6.81
C MET A 141 -17.06 1.04 -5.66
N GLU A 142 -18.11 0.50 -5.10
CA GLU A 142 -18.77 1.04 -3.91
C GLU A 142 -17.82 1.03 -2.71
N ALA A 143 -17.11 -0.06 -2.48
CA ALA A 143 -16.09 -0.13 -1.43
C ALA A 143 -14.93 0.86 -1.68
N PHE A 144 -14.43 0.94 -2.91
CA PHE A 144 -13.38 1.89 -3.27
C PHE A 144 -13.78 3.34 -3.05
N ASN A 145 -15.01 3.70 -3.35
CA ASN A 145 -15.53 5.07 -3.22
C ASN A 145 -16.03 5.41 -1.80
N THR A 146 -16.09 4.44 -0.90
CA THR A 146 -16.53 4.68 0.48
C THR A 146 -15.52 5.52 1.24
N ASP A 147 -16.00 6.53 1.95
CA ASP A 147 -15.17 7.29 2.89
C ASP A 147 -14.91 6.44 4.14
N VAL A 148 -13.68 6.01 4.28
CA VAL A 148 -13.19 5.20 5.42
C VAL A 148 -12.41 6.03 6.44
N GLN A 149 -12.26 7.34 6.24
CA GLN A 149 -11.48 8.18 7.16
C GLN A 149 -12.00 8.12 8.60
N PRO A 150 -13.32 8.22 8.88
CA PRO A 150 -13.80 8.12 10.25
C PRO A 150 -13.42 6.80 10.94
N LEU A 151 -13.41 5.68 10.21
CA LEU A 151 -13.00 4.38 10.71
C LEU A 151 -11.50 4.36 11.05
N ILE A 152 -10.67 4.88 10.15
CA ILE A 152 -9.22 4.92 10.32
C ILE A 152 -8.84 5.84 11.49
N GLU A 153 -9.46 7.01 11.58
CA GLU A 153 -9.24 7.95 12.67
C GLU A 153 -9.60 7.33 14.03
N GLN A 154 -10.73 6.66 14.13
CA GLN A 154 -11.11 5.95 15.34
C GLN A 154 -10.13 4.82 15.69
N ALA A 155 -9.67 4.05 14.70
CA ALA A 155 -8.67 3.02 14.91
C ALA A 155 -7.35 3.60 15.44
N ARG A 156 -6.89 4.72 14.90
CA ARG A 156 -5.68 5.42 15.38
C ARG A 156 -5.83 5.90 16.82
N LEU A 157 -6.97 6.49 17.17
CA LEU A 157 -7.25 6.90 18.55
C LEU A 157 -7.26 5.70 19.51
N ASN A 158 -7.86 4.58 19.11
CA ASN A 158 -7.87 3.35 19.89
C ASN A 158 -6.47 2.76 20.10
N MET A 159 -5.54 3.03 19.17
CA MET A 159 -4.11 2.66 19.30
C MET A 159 -3.30 3.67 20.13
N GLY A 160 -3.91 4.71 20.65
CA GLY A 160 -3.29 5.67 21.55
C GLY A 160 -2.65 6.88 20.86
N LEU A 161 -2.96 7.15 19.59
CA LEU A 161 -2.52 8.38 18.96
C LEU A 161 -3.28 9.57 19.56
N SER A 162 -2.54 10.66 19.85
CA SER A 162 -3.11 11.90 20.41
C SER A 162 -3.86 12.73 19.37
N ASP A 163 -3.51 12.59 18.10
CA ASP A 163 -4.19 13.21 16.96
C ASP A 163 -4.47 12.14 15.92
N PRO A 164 -5.70 11.98 15.44
CA PRO A 164 -6.03 10.99 14.42
C PRO A 164 -5.43 11.30 13.04
N ASP A 165 -4.93 12.52 12.80
CA ASP A 165 -4.15 12.87 11.61
C ASP A 165 -2.65 12.85 11.91
N PRO A 166 -1.91 11.79 11.51
CA PRO A 166 -0.48 11.65 11.81
C PRO A 166 0.38 12.74 11.18
N LEU A 167 0.02 13.26 10.01
CA LEU A 167 0.79 14.30 9.34
C LEU A 167 0.64 15.64 10.07
N ARG A 168 -0.57 15.99 10.48
CA ARG A 168 -0.83 17.17 11.33
C ARG A 168 -0.09 17.05 12.65
N ASN A 169 -0.17 15.91 13.30
CA ASN A 169 0.51 15.64 14.57
C ASN A 169 2.03 15.81 14.44
N TYR A 170 2.62 15.26 13.39
CA TYR A 170 4.06 15.42 13.12
C TYR A 170 4.45 16.90 12.93
N ARG A 171 3.68 17.63 12.12
CA ARG A 171 3.96 19.07 11.86
C ARG A 171 3.84 19.94 13.10
N GLN A 172 2.82 19.68 13.93
CA GLN A 172 2.60 20.43 15.18
C GLN A 172 3.54 20.01 16.31
N GLY A 173 4.03 18.78 16.29
CA GLY A 173 4.93 18.23 17.31
C GLY A 173 6.33 18.85 17.35
N GLY A 174 6.69 19.66 16.36
CA GLY A 174 7.97 20.40 16.35
C GLY A 174 9.21 19.51 16.15
N TYR A 175 9.03 18.23 15.80
CA TYR A 175 10.15 17.29 15.64
C TYR A 175 11.14 17.76 14.57
N ALA A 176 10.65 18.23 13.43
CA ALA A 176 11.52 18.70 12.35
C ALA A 176 12.41 19.87 12.80
N GLN A 177 11.85 20.82 13.55
CA GLN A 177 12.58 21.97 14.09
C GLN A 177 13.62 21.53 15.12
N LYS A 178 13.25 20.60 16.02
CA LYS A 178 14.16 20.04 17.02
C LYS A 178 15.35 19.38 16.36
N ILE A 179 15.14 18.47 15.40
CA ILE A 179 16.22 17.76 14.71
C ILE A 179 17.12 18.72 13.89
N LYS A 180 16.51 19.71 13.23
CA LYS A 180 17.27 20.74 12.52
C LYS A 180 18.20 21.50 13.46
N LYS A 181 17.74 21.86 14.65
CA LYS A 181 18.57 22.51 15.67
C LYS A 181 19.67 21.62 16.22
N GLU A 182 19.34 20.38 16.53
CA GLU A 182 20.29 19.40 17.10
C GLU A 182 21.41 19.02 16.13
N ARG A 183 21.10 18.90 14.84
CA ARG A 183 22.06 18.51 13.80
C ARG A 183 22.79 19.69 13.17
N GLY A 184 22.51 20.91 13.57
CA GLY A 184 23.18 22.11 13.04
C GLY A 184 22.86 22.41 11.58
N PHE A 185 21.77 21.89 11.03
CA PHE A 185 21.34 22.19 9.66
C PHE A 185 20.82 23.63 9.59
N SER A 186 21.68 24.53 9.14
CA SER A 186 21.32 25.90 8.79
C SER A 186 20.92 26.00 7.32
N GLY A 187 19.74 25.55 6.99
CA GLY A 187 19.18 25.76 5.64
C GLY A 187 19.35 24.59 4.69
N ILE A 188 18.25 24.16 4.24
CA ILE A 188 17.86 23.67 2.93
C ILE A 188 19.04 23.24 2.04
N ASN A 189 19.14 21.96 1.83
CA ASN A 189 19.31 21.55 0.45
C ASN A 189 18.32 20.48 0.14
N THR A 190 17.24 20.90 -0.42
CA THR A 190 16.20 20.08 -1.00
C THR A 190 16.38 19.98 -2.52
N LEU A 191 17.53 20.35 -3.02
CA LEU A 191 17.85 20.20 -4.42
C LEU A 191 19.19 19.47 -4.55
N GLY A 192 19.08 18.19 -4.82
CA GLY A 192 20.15 17.39 -5.38
C GLY A 192 21.17 16.88 -4.38
N GLY A 193 21.07 15.65 -4.03
CA GLY A 193 22.13 14.75 -3.75
C GLY A 193 21.97 13.59 -4.68
#